data_1430c2755fbfbc558bebe788fcb8e29e
#
_entry.id   1430c2755fbfbc558bebe788fcb8e29e
#
_cell.length_a   1.000
_cell.length_b   1.000
_cell.length_c   1.000
_cell.angle_alpha   90.00
_cell.angle_beta   90.00
_cell.angle_gamma   90.00
#
_symmetry.space_group_name_H-M   'P 1'
#
loop_
_entity.id
_entity.type
_entity.pdbx_description
1 polymer ?
#
loop_
_entity_poly.entity_id
_entity_poly.type
_entity_poly.pdbx_seq_one_letter_code
_entity_poly.pdbx_strand_id
1 'polypeptide(L)'
;MMALKSRTVEFKAEGGLGKGYMASPEKPRGGVLVLHAWWGLNDFFKGFANRLASQGSLALAPDLHDGALATTVDEAMKLKSKIADERIKQILLAAADYLRSDPSISGRKIGAVGFSMGAAWSLLLSTLKPETVGAVVVFYGSYPIDFSKSQASYLGHYAPDDEWEPLADVRATEEKIRGAGKDVAFHFYPGTKHWFVEENRPVEYNRDASDLSWKRTLDFLDSKLR
;
A
#
# COMPACT_ATOMS: atom_id res chain seq x y z
N MET A 1 -0.03 26.55 -3.68
CA MET A 1 0.13 25.11 -3.97
C MET A 1 1.61 24.80 -3.95
N MET A 2 2.05 23.85 -3.12
CA MET A 2 3.45 23.40 -3.15
C MET A 2 3.71 22.71 -4.50
N ALA A 3 4.87 23.00 -5.12
CA ALA A 3 5.25 22.38 -6.38
C ALA A 3 5.51 20.88 -6.14
N LEU A 4 4.72 20.03 -6.77
CA LEU A 4 4.89 18.58 -6.78
C LEU A 4 5.84 18.20 -7.91
N LYS A 5 6.83 17.36 -7.61
CA LYS A 5 7.69 16.72 -8.61
C LYS A 5 7.35 15.25 -8.68
N SER A 6 7.10 14.75 -9.87
CA SER A 6 6.89 13.30 -10.09
C SER A 6 7.77 12.78 -11.21
N ARG A 7 8.20 11.53 -11.08
CA ARG A 7 9.09 10.88 -12.06
C ARG A 7 9.00 9.37 -11.95
N THR A 8 9.30 8.68 -13.03
CA THR A 8 9.65 7.25 -12.98
C THR A 8 11.06 7.12 -12.40
N VAL A 9 11.23 6.14 -11.52
CA VAL A 9 12.52 5.79 -10.91
C VAL A 9 12.85 4.34 -11.19
N GLU A 10 14.15 4.04 -11.21
CA GLU A 10 14.67 2.69 -11.26
C GLU A 10 15.55 2.44 -10.04
N PHE A 11 15.51 1.25 -9.51
CA PHE A 11 16.31 0.83 -8.34
C PHE A 11 16.78 -0.60 -8.50
N LYS A 12 17.93 -0.92 -7.92
CA LYS A 12 18.48 -2.27 -7.97
C LYS A 12 17.65 -3.18 -7.07
N ALA A 13 17.10 -4.26 -7.62
CA ALA A 13 16.48 -5.36 -6.91
C ALA A 13 17.24 -6.65 -7.19
N GLU A 14 17.14 -7.62 -6.31
CA GLU A 14 17.65 -8.95 -6.59
C GLU A 14 16.95 -9.51 -7.83
N GLY A 15 17.71 -10.13 -8.74
CA GLY A 15 17.16 -10.62 -10.02
C GLY A 15 16.93 -9.56 -11.09
N GLY A 16 17.30 -8.27 -10.89
CA GLY A 16 17.21 -7.24 -11.93
C GLY A 16 16.85 -5.85 -11.42
N LEU A 17 16.40 -4.99 -12.33
CA LEU A 17 15.93 -3.66 -11.97
C LEU A 17 14.46 -3.70 -11.55
N GLY A 18 14.15 -3.00 -10.46
CA GLY A 18 12.79 -2.59 -10.13
C GLY A 18 12.50 -1.20 -10.70
N LYS A 19 11.24 -0.93 -11.02
CA LYS A 19 10.75 0.37 -11.47
C LYS A 19 9.65 0.86 -10.56
N GLY A 20 9.39 2.16 -10.57
CA GLY A 20 8.28 2.72 -9.83
C GLY A 20 8.00 4.17 -10.20
N TYR A 21 6.87 4.67 -9.71
CA TYR A 21 6.48 6.07 -9.81
C TYR A 21 6.71 6.76 -8.47
N MET A 22 7.50 7.83 -8.48
CA MET A 22 7.84 8.59 -7.29
C MET A 22 7.24 9.99 -7.38
N ALA A 23 6.55 10.39 -6.33
CA ALA A 23 6.01 11.74 -6.17
C ALA A 23 6.57 12.38 -4.89
N SER A 24 7.05 13.61 -5.00
CA SER A 24 7.71 14.33 -3.90
C SER A 24 7.21 15.75 -3.78
N PRO A 25 6.88 16.21 -2.57
CA PRO A 25 6.80 17.63 -2.28
C PRO A 25 8.21 18.24 -2.21
N GLU A 26 8.30 19.56 -2.13
CA GLU A 26 9.59 20.24 -1.99
C GLU A 26 10.33 19.84 -0.70
N LYS A 27 9.60 19.65 0.40
CA LYS A 27 10.14 19.26 1.71
C LYS A 27 9.33 18.09 2.28
N PRO A 28 9.72 16.84 2.00
CA PRO A 28 9.03 15.67 2.53
C PRO A 28 9.12 15.58 4.06
N ARG A 29 8.02 15.14 4.69
CA ARG A 29 7.93 14.93 6.14
C ARG A 29 8.03 13.46 6.54
N GLY A 30 7.92 12.54 5.58
CA GLY A 30 8.04 11.10 5.76
C GLY A 30 7.94 10.39 4.43
N GLY A 31 8.28 9.10 4.39
CA GLY A 31 8.21 8.25 3.20
C GLY A 31 7.02 7.29 3.24
N VAL A 32 6.35 7.06 2.12
CA VAL A 32 5.23 6.12 2.01
C VAL A 32 5.34 5.31 0.72
N LEU A 33 5.31 3.98 0.83
CA LEU A 33 5.11 3.07 -0.31
C LEU A 33 3.62 2.98 -0.64
N VAL A 34 3.28 2.93 -1.93
CA VAL A 34 1.93 2.69 -2.44
C VAL A 34 1.94 1.40 -3.24
N LEU A 35 1.35 0.34 -2.72
CA LEU A 35 1.37 -0.99 -3.33
C LEU A 35 0.04 -1.26 -4.03
N HIS A 36 0.12 -1.35 -5.36
CA HIS A 36 -1.04 -1.48 -6.23
C HIS A 36 -1.75 -2.84 -6.08
N ALA A 37 -3.03 -2.89 -6.47
CA ALA A 37 -3.79 -4.12 -6.63
C ALA A 37 -3.29 -4.94 -7.84
N TRP A 38 -3.89 -6.07 -8.10
CA TRP A 38 -3.54 -6.97 -9.22
C TRP A 38 -3.67 -6.38 -10.63
N TRP A 39 -4.18 -5.12 -10.72
CA TRP A 39 -4.28 -4.37 -11.98
C TRP A 39 -2.95 -3.88 -12.55
N GLY A 40 -1.87 -3.91 -11.76
CA GLY A 40 -0.60 -3.26 -12.05
C GLY A 40 -0.60 -1.76 -11.65
N LEU A 41 0.53 -1.10 -11.87
CA LEU A 41 0.74 0.31 -11.53
C LEU A 41 0.03 1.25 -12.52
N ASN A 42 -1.29 1.30 -12.45
CA ASN A 42 -2.12 2.17 -13.28
C ASN A 42 -2.19 3.63 -12.75
N ASP A 43 -2.94 4.48 -13.45
CA ASP A 43 -3.00 5.91 -13.13
C ASP A 43 -3.70 6.22 -11.80
N PHE A 44 -4.59 5.34 -11.31
CA PHE A 44 -5.18 5.48 -9.98
C PHE A 44 -4.10 5.43 -8.89
N PHE A 45 -3.21 4.43 -8.91
CA PHE A 45 -2.16 4.29 -7.88
C PHE A 45 -1.09 5.38 -7.99
N LYS A 46 -0.75 5.84 -9.21
CA LYS A 46 0.10 7.03 -9.41
C LYS A 46 -0.58 8.29 -8.88
N GLY A 47 -1.89 8.44 -9.12
CA GLY A 47 -2.71 9.52 -8.57
C GLY A 47 -2.75 9.51 -7.04
N PHE A 48 -2.87 8.32 -6.44
CA PHE A 48 -2.83 8.16 -4.99
C PHE A 48 -1.46 8.57 -4.40
N ALA A 49 -0.36 8.21 -5.06
CA ALA A 49 0.98 8.67 -4.68
C ALA A 49 1.11 10.20 -4.78
N ASN A 50 0.56 10.83 -5.83
CA ASN A 50 0.51 12.29 -5.96
C ASN A 50 -0.31 12.95 -4.84
N ARG A 51 -1.46 12.35 -4.46
CA ARG A 51 -2.29 12.84 -3.35
C ARG A 51 -1.51 12.80 -2.03
N LEU A 52 -0.79 11.70 -1.72
CA LEU A 52 0.08 11.60 -0.54
C LEU A 52 1.21 12.65 -0.58
N ALA A 53 1.80 12.87 -1.74
CA ALA A 53 2.84 13.88 -1.89
C ALA A 53 2.30 15.30 -1.69
N SER A 54 1.07 15.60 -2.12
CA SER A 54 0.41 16.89 -1.83
C SER A 54 0.19 17.13 -0.34
N GLN A 55 0.12 16.05 0.45
CA GLN A 55 0.01 16.08 1.92
C GLN A 55 1.38 16.02 2.63
N GLY A 56 2.47 16.12 1.87
CA GLY A 56 3.83 16.22 2.43
C GLY A 56 4.59 14.91 2.56
N SER A 57 4.15 13.82 1.96
CA SER A 57 4.88 12.56 1.95
C SER A 57 5.76 12.42 0.70
N LEU A 58 6.95 11.83 0.83
CA LEU A 58 7.68 11.27 -0.30
C LEU A 58 7.03 9.92 -0.63
N ALA A 59 6.28 9.84 -1.73
CA ALA A 59 5.53 8.64 -2.08
C ALA A 59 6.22 7.88 -3.23
N LEU A 60 6.41 6.58 -3.06
CA LEU A 60 6.93 5.67 -4.08
C LEU A 60 5.91 4.56 -4.32
N ALA A 61 5.42 4.46 -5.55
CA ALA A 61 4.61 3.33 -6.01
C ALA A 61 5.49 2.40 -6.88
N PRO A 62 6.02 1.30 -6.32
CA PRO A 62 6.79 0.33 -7.09
C PRO A 62 5.86 -0.41 -8.07
N ASP A 63 6.38 -0.72 -9.24
CA ASP A 63 5.71 -1.55 -10.22
C ASP A 63 6.00 -3.02 -9.93
N LEU A 64 5.06 -3.70 -9.33
CA LEU A 64 5.18 -5.10 -8.93
C LEU A 64 4.91 -6.06 -10.11
N HIS A 65 4.52 -5.52 -11.27
CA HIS A 65 4.13 -6.29 -12.46
C HIS A 65 5.01 -6.01 -13.69
N ASP A 66 6.20 -5.41 -13.48
CA ASP A 66 7.18 -5.13 -14.55
C ASP A 66 6.56 -4.41 -15.77
N GLY A 67 5.66 -3.46 -15.55
CA GLY A 67 4.99 -2.63 -16.58
C GLY A 67 3.68 -3.19 -17.10
N ALA A 68 3.29 -4.40 -16.69
CA ALA A 68 2.06 -4.99 -17.19
C ALA A 68 0.83 -4.44 -16.44
N LEU A 69 -0.23 -4.18 -17.21
CA LEU A 69 -1.50 -3.67 -16.70
C LEU A 69 -2.64 -4.62 -17.09
N ALA A 70 -3.68 -4.65 -16.27
CA ALA A 70 -4.93 -5.34 -16.52
C ALA A 70 -6.11 -4.38 -16.32
N THR A 71 -7.14 -4.52 -17.15
CA THR A 71 -8.36 -3.72 -17.10
C THR A 71 -9.59 -4.53 -16.71
N THR A 72 -9.52 -5.84 -16.91
CA THR A 72 -10.57 -6.81 -16.56
C THR A 72 -10.06 -7.80 -15.51
N VAL A 73 -10.99 -8.45 -14.81
CA VAL A 73 -10.68 -9.50 -13.81
C VAL A 73 -9.90 -10.65 -14.46
N ASP A 74 -10.33 -11.10 -15.64
CA ASP A 74 -9.67 -12.19 -16.36
C ASP A 74 -8.22 -11.85 -16.74
N GLU A 75 -7.97 -10.61 -17.18
CA GLU A 75 -6.62 -10.13 -17.45
C GLU A 75 -5.77 -10.07 -16.18
N ALA A 76 -6.34 -9.58 -15.07
CA ALA A 76 -5.64 -9.50 -13.79
C ALA A 76 -5.28 -10.87 -13.23
N MET A 77 -6.18 -11.85 -13.32
CA MET A 77 -5.90 -13.24 -12.95
C MET A 77 -4.76 -13.84 -13.76
N LYS A 78 -4.78 -13.64 -15.09
CA LYS A 78 -3.70 -14.09 -15.98
C LYS A 78 -2.38 -13.38 -15.68
N LEU A 79 -2.43 -12.10 -15.38
CA LEU A 79 -1.24 -11.31 -15.04
C LEU A 79 -0.63 -11.81 -13.73
N LYS A 80 -1.43 -11.95 -12.68
CA LYS A 80 -0.98 -12.50 -11.38
C LYS A 80 -0.33 -13.88 -11.53
N SER A 81 -0.86 -14.75 -12.38
CA SER A 81 -0.32 -16.12 -12.59
C SER A 81 1.04 -16.15 -13.28
N LYS A 82 1.45 -15.08 -13.96
CA LYS A 82 2.71 -15.00 -14.70
C LYS A 82 3.88 -14.47 -13.89
N ILE A 83 3.60 -13.77 -12.81
CA ILE A 83 4.65 -13.12 -12.00
C ILE A 83 4.87 -13.96 -10.74
N ALA A 84 6.10 -14.40 -10.54
CA ALA A 84 6.48 -15.15 -9.35
C ALA A 84 6.42 -14.25 -8.11
N ASP A 85 5.85 -14.76 -7.02
CA ASP A 85 5.80 -14.06 -5.73
C ASP A 85 7.19 -13.64 -5.24
N GLU A 86 8.22 -14.43 -5.53
CA GLU A 86 9.60 -14.09 -5.18
C GLU A 86 10.08 -12.83 -5.93
N ARG A 87 9.70 -12.65 -7.20
CA ARG A 87 10.03 -11.42 -7.94
C ARG A 87 9.34 -10.21 -7.34
N ILE A 88 8.06 -10.31 -6.99
CA ILE A 88 7.32 -9.24 -6.31
C ILE A 88 8.01 -8.88 -4.98
N LYS A 89 8.38 -9.87 -4.19
CA LYS A 89 9.07 -9.69 -2.92
C LYS A 89 10.42 -8.98 -3.10
N GLN A 90 11.22 -9.37 -4.10
CA GLN A 90 12.49 -8.72 -4.40
C GLN A 90 12.33 -7.25 -4.77
N ILE A 91 11.35 -6.92 -5.63
CA ILE A 91 11.02 -5.54 -5.99
C ILE A 91 10.58 -4.76 -4.75
N LEU A 92 9.72 -5.34 -3.92
CA LEU A 92 9.16 -4.72 -2.73
C LEU A 92 10.23 -4.39 -1.69
N LEU A 93 11.12 -5.33 -1.38
CA LEU A 93 12.22 -5.12 -0.45
C LEU A 93 13.17 -4.03 -0.94
N ALA A 94 13.51 -4.06 -2.22
CA ALA A 94 14.38 -3.05 -2.84
C ALA A 94 13.73 -1.66 -2.88
N ALA A 95 12.42 -1.57 -3.16
CA ALA A 95 11.69 -0.31 -3.12
C ALA A 95 11.65 0.30 -1.72
N ALA A 96 11.49 -0.54 -0.68
CA ALA A 96 11.53 -0.08 0.71
C ALA A 96 12.90 0.50 1.09
N ASP A 97 13.98 -0.19 0.71
CA ASP A 97 15.34 0.27 0.94
C ASP A 97 15.65 1.55 0.13
N TYR A 98 15.23 1.60 -1.14
CA TYR A 98 15.39 2.77 -2.00
C TYR A 98 14.70 4.00 -1.42
N LEU A 99 13.42 3.86 -1.02
CA LEU A 99 12.67 4.96 -0.42
C LEU A 99 13.31 5.43 0.89
N ARG A 100 13.69 4.51 1.78
CA ARG A 100 14.29 4.83 3.07
C ARG A 100 15.68 5.49 2.93
N SER A 101 16.40 5.21 1.86
CA SER A 101 17.71 5.80 1.59
C SER A 101 17.66 7.25 1.09
N ASP A 102 16.46 7.78 0.76
CA ASP A 102 16.33 9.15 0.30
C ASP A 102 16.74 10.13 1.41
N PRO A 103 17.70 11.04 1.13
CA PRO A 103 18.22 11.97 2.15
C PRO A 103 17.16 12.85 2.81
N SER A 104 16.05 13.13 2.11
CA SER A 104 14.99 14.01 2.61
C SER A 104 14.16 13.39 3.74
N ILE A 105 14.21 12.05 3.88
CA ILE A 105 13.51 11.29 4.95
C ILE A 105 14.46 10.43 5.77
N SER A 106 15.77 10.61 5.62
CA SER A 106 16.83 9.77 6.19
C SER A 106 16.61 9.41 7.65
N GLY A 107 16.79 8.13 7.96
CA GLY A 107 16.72 7.56 9.32
C GLY A 107 15.30 7.32 9.85
N ARG A 108 14.26 7.78 9.17
CA ARG A 108 12.86 7.58 9.60
C ARG A 108 12.31 6.25 9.12
N LYS A 109 11.38 5.70 9.88
CA LYS A 109 10.54 4.60 9.39
C LYS A 109 9.60 5.13 8.30
N ILE A 110 9.24 4.25 7.37
CA ILE A 110 8.32 4.54 6.28
C ILE A 110 6.95 3.92 6.52
N GLY A 111 5.93 4.45 5.85
CA GLY A 111 4.62 3.83 5.74
C GLY A 111 4.52 2.91 4.51
N ALA A 112 3.57 2.00 4.56
CA ALA A 112 3.13 1.22 3.40
C ALA A 112 1.60 1.28 3.31
N VAL A 113 1.08 1.71 2.17
CA VAL A 113 -0.35 1.71 1.85
C VAL A 113 -0.56 0.72 0.72
N GLY A 114 -1.35 -0.32 0.96
CA GLY A 114 -1.58 -1.38 -0.01
C GLY A 114 -3.06 -1.59 -0.33
N PHE A 115 -3.32 -2.03 -1.55
CA PHE A 115 -4.67 -2.24 -2.08
C PHE A 115 -4.83 -3.70 -2.52
N SER A 116 -5.81 -4.44 -1.99
CA SER A 116 -6.08 -5.85 -2.35
C SER A 116 -4.81 -6.71 -2.27
N MET A 117 -4.31 -7.24 -3.37
CA MET A 117 -3.01 -7.93 -3.44
C MET A 117 -1.89 -7.11 -2.77
N GLY A 118 -1.81 -5.80 -3.05
CA GLY A 118 -0.83 -4.91 -2.44
C GLY A 118 -0.99 -4.75 -0.93
N ALA A 119 -2.20 -4.94 -0.39
CA ALA A 119 -2.44 -4.96 1.05
C ALA A 119 -1.75 -6.16 1.71
N ALA A 120 -1.91 -7.37 1.15
CA ALA A 120 -1.22 -8.56 1.62
C ALA A 120 0.31 -8.37 1.61
N TRP A 121 0.85 -7.79 0.53
CA TRP A 121 2.28 -7.47 0.43
C TRP A 121 2.74 -6.40 1.44
N SER A 122 1.88 -5.42 1.77
CA SER A 122 2.18 -4.41 2.81
C SER A 122 2.28 -5.05 4.20
N LEU A 123 1.37 -5.96 4.51
CA LEU A 123 1.38 -6.74 5.76
C LEU A 123 2.66 -7.58 5.87
N LEU A 124 3.00 -8.32 4.81
CA LEU A 124 4.21 -9.13 4.77
C LEU A 124 5.48 -8.26 4.90
N LEU A 125 5.55 -7.12 4.22
CA LEU A 125 6.69 -6.22 4.27
C LEU A 125 7.00 -5.77 5.71
N SER A 126 5.97 -5.51 6.52
CA SER A 126 6.14 -5.08 7.92
C SER A 126 6.83 -6.12 8.79
N THR A 127 6.73 -7.40 8.44
CA THR A 127 7.42 -8.50 9.14
C THR A 127 8.81 -8.78 8.59
N LEU A 128 9.03 -8.53 7.30
CA LEU A 128 10.33 -8.70 6.63
C LEU A 128 11.28 -7.54 6.88
N LYS A 129 10.75 -6.33 7.08
CA LYS A 129 11.52 -5.09 7.29
C LYS A 129 11.05 -4.32 8.53
N PRO A 130 11.05 -4.94 9.74
CA PRO A 130 10.47 -4.34 10.94
C PRO A 130 11.13 -3.02 11.35
N GLU A 131 12.44 -2.88 11.08
CA GLU A 131 13.18 -1.63 11.36
C GLU A 131 12.92 -0.54 10.31
N THR A 132 12.29 -0.87 9.20
CA THR A 132 12.02 0.06 8.10
C THR A 132 10.57 0.53 8.12
N VAL A 133 9.62 -0.39 8.32
CA VAL A 133 8.18 -0.09 8.24
C VAL A 133 7.63 0.23 9.62
N GLY A 134 7.05 1.43 9.78
CA GLY A 134 6.45 1.90 11.03
C GLY A 134 4.92 1.97 11.01
N ALA A 135 4.33 2.06 9.84
CA ALA A 135 2.88 2.18 9.66
C ALA A 135 2.42 1.39 8.42
N VAL A 136 1.34 0.64 8.55
CA VAL A 136 0.73 -0.09 7.43
C VAL A 136 -0.73 0.28 7.33
N VAL A 137 -1.16 0.69 6.14
CA VAL A 137 -2.57 0.92 5.80
C VAL A 137 -2.97 -0.09 4.74
N VAL A 138 -4.06 -0.80 4.97
CA VAL A 138 -4.57 -1.79 4.02
C VAL A 138 -5.99 -1.44 3.58
N PHE A 139 -6.22 -1.53 2.29
CA PHE A 139 -7.53 -1.41 1.67
C PHE A 139 -7.96 -2.77 1.14
N TYR A 140 -9.08 -3.26 1.64
CA TYR A 140 -9.75 -4.50 1.18
C TYR A 140 -8.79 -5.64 0.84
N GLY A 141 -7.86 -5.95 1.75
CA GLY A 141 -6.99 -7.11 1.65
C GLY A 141 -6.43 -7.50 3.01
N SER A 142 -6.25 -8.78 3.22
CA SER A 142 -5.77 -9.36 4.47
C SER A 142 -4.66 -10.37 4.23
N TYR A 143 -3.94 -10.71 5.27
CA TYR A 143 -2.96 -11.78 5.26
C TYR A 143 -2.65 -12.22 6.71
N PRO A 144 -3.26 -13.29 7.19
CA PRO A 144 -3.18 -13.71 8.59
C PRO A 144 -1.87 -14.45 8.91
N ILE A 145 -0.74 -13.77 8.80
CA ILE A 145 0.60 -14.26 9.09
C ILE A 145 1.02 -14.04 10.56
N ASP A 146 2.23 -14.41 10.92
CA ASP A 146 2.85 -14.07 12.20
C ASP A 146 3.39 -12.64 12.20
N PHE A 147 2.85 -11.78 13.06
CA PHE A 147 3.26 -10.38 13.24
C PHE A 147 4.22 -10.15 14.41
N SER A 148 4.71 -11.19 15.08
CA SER A 148 5.57 -11.08 16.26
C SER A 148 6.81 -10.22 16.02
N LYS A 149 7.41 -10.32 14.83
CA LYS A 149 8.60 -9.55 14.43
C LYS A 149 8.29 -8.12 13.99
N SER A 150 7.06 -7.80 13.63
CA SER A 150 6.71 -6.45 13.17
C SER A 150 6.86 -5.40 14.28
N GLN A 151 7.19 -4.18 13.88
CA GLN A 151 7.21 -2.98 14.73
C GLN A 151 6.25 -1.91 14.22
N ALA A 152 5.35 -2.26 13.30
CA ALA A 152 4.40 -1.34 12.72
C ALA A 152 3.09 -1.24 13.52
N SER A 153 2.40 -0.11 13.35
CA SER A 153 0.98 0.05 13.64
C SER A 153 0.16 -0.19 12.37
N TYR A 154 -1.12 -0.57 12.52
CA TYR A 154 -1.95 -1.01 11.41
C TYR A 154 -3.30 -0.30 11.35
N LEU A 155 -3.70 0.10 10.15
CA LEU A 155 -5.01 0.63 9.84
C LEU A 155 -5.60 -0.17 8.68
N GLY A 156 -6.86 -0.58 8.78
CA GLY A 156 -7.54 -1.30 7.70
C GLY A 156 -8.87 -0.66 7.30
N HIS A 157 -9.18 -0.73 6.00
CA HIS A 157 -10.39 -0.22 5.38
C HIS A 157 -11.05 -1.32 4.57
N TYR A 158 -12.26 -1.76 4.97
CA TYR A 158 -12.92 -2.94 4.43
C TYR A 158 -14.38 -2.69 4.09
N ALA A 159 -14.87 -3.38 3.05
CA ALA A 159 -16.28 -3.58 2.81
C ALA A 159 -16.77 -4.77 3.66
N PRO A 160 -17.90 -4.68 4.36
CA PRO A 160 -18.38 -5.79 5.19
C PRO A 160 -18.86 -6.99 4.37
N ASP A 161 -19.39 -6.74 3.15
CA ASP A 161 -19.94 -7.75 2.24
C ASP A 161 -19.03 -7.85 0.99
N ASP A 162 -17.74 -8.06 1.21
CA ASP A 162 -16.74 -8.16 0.15
C ASP A 162 -16.71 -9.59 -0.44
N GLU A 163 -16.95 -9.71 -1.74
CA GLU A 163 -16.96 -11.00 -2.44
C GLU A 163 -15.56 -11.55 -2.77
N TRP A 164 -14.51 -10.70 -2.63
CA TRP A 164 -13.12 -11.06 -2.92
C TRP A 164 -12.28 -11.25 -1.66
N GLU A 165 -12.67 -10.61 -0.57
CA GLU A 165 -11.94 -10.62 0.70
C GLU A 165 -12.84 -11.11 1.84
N PRO A 166 -12.81 -12.40 2.17
CA PRO A 166 -13.68 -12.96 3.19
C PRO A 166 -13.50 -12.29 4.55
N LEU A 167 -14.61 -11.91 5.18
CA LEU A 167 -14.60 -11.25 6.50
C LEU A 167 -13.86 -12.10 7.56
N ALA A 168 -13.90 -13.43 7.45
CA ALA A 168 -13.17 -14.32 8.35
C ALA A 168 -11.65 -14.10 8.28
N ASP A 169 -11.10 -13.93 7.08
CA ASP A 169 -9.66 -13.70 6.88
C ASP A 169 -9.23 -12.30 7.36
N VAL A 170 -10.11 -11.29 7.17
CA VAL A 170 -9.92 -9.95 7.73
C VAL A 170 -9.86 -10.01 9.26
N ARG A 171 -10.82 -10.70 9.90
CA ARG A 171 -10.84 -10.85 11.36
C ARG A 171 -9.65 -11.64 11.89
N ALA A 172 -9.28 -12.73 11.21
CA ALA A 172 -8.09 -13.51 11.57
C ALA A 172 -6.80 -12.66 11.48
N THR A 173 -6.69 -11.80 10.48
CA THR A 173 -5.57 -10.86 10.34
C THR A 173 -5.55 -9.86 11.50
N GLU A 174 -6.70 -9.23 11.82
CA GLU A 174 -6.82 -8.29 12.94
C GLU A 174 -6.44 -8.95 14.28
N GLU A 175 -6.94 -10.15 14.53
CA GLU A 175 -6.65 -10.93 15.75
C GLU A 175 -5.17 -11.28 15.88
N LYS A 176 -4.52 -11.69 14.79
CA LYS A 176 -3.08 -12.00 14.80
C LYS A 176 -2.23 -10.76 15.05
N ILE A 177 -2.59 -9.60 14.47
CA ILE A 177 -1.90 -8.32 14.73
C ILE A 177 -2.06 -7.94 16.20
N ARG A 178 -3.30 -7.99 16.72
CA ARG A 178 -3.61 -7.68 18.13
C ARG A 178 -2.93 -8.65 19.09
N GLY A 179 -2.96 -9.95 18.79
CA GLY A 179 -2.30 -11.00 19.58
C GLY A 179 -0.78 -10.86 19.63
N ALA A 180 -0.17 -10.25 18.60
CA ALA A 180 1.24 -9.88 18.60
C ALA A 180 1.54 -8.58 19.38
N GLY A 181 0.54 -7.98 20.04
CA GLY A 181 0.70 -6.76 20.83
C GLY A 181 0.88 -5.49 19.98
N LYS A 182 0.45 -5.49 18.71
CA LYS A 182 0.59 -4.35 17.82
C LYS A 182 -0.70 -3.51 17.83
N ASP A 183 -0.51 -2.20 17.62
CA ASP A 183 -1.63 -1.27 17.47
C ASP A 183 -2.35 -1.52 16.14
N VAL A 184 -3.68 -1.74 16.19
CA VAL A 184 -4.49 -2.07 15.02
C VAL A 184 -5.90 -1.50 15.13
N ALA A 185 -6.36 -0.88 14.05
CA ALA A 185 -7.72 -0.39 13.90
C ALA A 185 -8.25 -0.73 12.51
N PHE A 186 -9.30 -1.56 12.44
CA PHE A 186 -9.98 -1.92 11.20
C PHE A 186 -11.35 -1.25 11.14
N HIS A 187 -11.63 -0.58 10.02
CA HIS A 187 -12.87 0.12 9.75
C HIS A 187 -13.64 -0.56 8.64
N PHE A 188 -14.93 -0.73 8.86
CA PHE A 188 -15.84 -1.30 7.88
C PHE A 188 -16.77 -0.20 7.36
N TYR A 189 -17.03 -0.20 6.05
CA TYR A 189 -17.82 0.78 5.34
C TYR A 189 -19.09 0.12 4.78
N PRO A 190 -20.23 0.18 5.47
CA PRO A 190 -21.48 -0.45 5.02
C PRO A 190 -21.90 0.05 3.62
N GLY A 191 -22.44 -0.85 2.80
CA GLY A 191 -22.89 -0.51 1.45
C GLY A 191 -21.77 -0.32 0.42
N THR A 192 -20.52 -0.66 0.78
CA THR A 192 -19.39 -0.67 -0.16
C THR A 192 -19.08 -2.07 -0.66
N LYS A 193 -18.25 -2.14 -1.70
CA LYS A 193 -17.73 -3.38 -2.29
C LYS A 193 -16.21 -3.35 -2.30
N HIS A 194 -15.59 -4.45 -2.70
CA HIS A 194 -14.17 -4.46 -3.05
C HIS A 194 -13.87 -3.33 -4.03
N TRP A 195 -12.69 -2.72 -3.98
CA TRP A 195 -12.27 -1.57 -4.81
C TRP A 195 -13.02 -0.25 -4.57
N PHE A 196 -13.76 -0.08 -3.48
CA PHE A 196 -14.62 1.09 -3.22
C PHE A 196 -13.91 2.46 -3.23
N VAL A 197 -12.59 2.49 -3.19
CA VAL A 197 -11.81 3.74 -3.29
C VAL A 197 -11.25 4.00 -4.68
N GLU A 198 -11.37 3.05 -5.61
CA GLU A 198 -10.79 3.14 -6.95
C GLU A 198 -11.73 3.87 -7.92
N GLU A 199 -11.49 5.17 -8.16
CA GLU A 199 -12.33 6.04 -8.99
C GLU A 199 -12.44 5.57 -10.45
N ASN A 200 -11.47 4.78 -10.91
CA ASN A 200 -11.48 4.15 -12.23
C ASN A 200 -12.37 2.89 -12.32
N ARG A 201 -13.11 2.58 -11.23
CA ARG A 201 -14.06 1.48 -11.11
C ARG A 201 -15.43 1.99 -10.68
N PRO A 202 -16.18 2.63 -11.60
CA PRO A 202 -17.36 3.39 -11.26
C PRO A 202 -18.51 2.56 -10.66
N VAL A 203 -18.50 1.24 -10.84
CA VAL A 203 -19.52 0.32 -10.27
C VAL A 203 -19.28 0.07 -8.78
N GLU A 204 -18.01 0.00 -8.37
CA GLU A 204 -17.59 -0.31 -6.99
C GLU A 204 -17.26 0.97 -6.21
N TYR A 205 -16.88 2.06 -6.88
CA TYR A 205 -16.47 3.30 -6.26
C TYR A 205 -17.55 3.92 -5.39
N ASN A 206 -17.21 4.23 -4.15
CA ASN A 206 -18.07 4.95 -3.22
C ASN A 206 -17.34 6.19 -2.70
N ARG A 207 -17.82 7.37 -3.11
CA ARG A 207 -17.16 8.64 -2.79
C ARG A 207 -17.04 8.89 -1.31
N ASP A 208 -18.13 8.74 -0.55
CA ASP A 208 -18.16 9.08 0.87
C ASP A 208 -17.24 8.15 1.68
N ALA A 209 -17.24 6.86 1.37
CA ALA A 209 -16.34 5.89 1.98
C ALA A 209 -14.87 6.14 1.58
N SER A 210 -14.63 6.51 0.31
CA SER A 210 -13.30 6.88 -0.17
C SER A 210 -12.76 8.12 0.55
N ASP A 211 -13.55 9.18 0.67
CA ASP A 211 -13.15 10.42 1.34
C ASP A 211 -12.90 10.19 2.86
N LEU A 212 -13.76 9.41 3.52
CA LEU A 212 -13.60 9.09 4.93
C LEU A 212 -12.38 8.20 5.19
N SER A 213 -12.17 7.18 4.35
CA SER A 213 -10.99 6.30 4.47
C SER A 213 -9.69 7.05 4.17
N TRP A 214 -9.71 7.97 3.20
CA TRP A 214 -8.59 8.87 2.91
C TRP A 214 -8.22 9.73 4.12
N LYS A 215 -9.21 10.38 4.75
CA LYS A 215 -8.98 11.18 5.95
C LYS A 215 -8.35 10.35 7.08
N ARG A 216 -8.90 9.17 7.37
CA ARG A 216 -8.37 8.25 8.40
C ARG A 216 -6.95 7.81 8.08
N THR A 217 -6.66 7.53 6.81
CA THR A 217 -5.31 7.18 6.33
C THR A 217 -4.32 8.29 6.63
N LEU A 218 -4.66 9.55 6.30
CA LEU A 218 -3.77 10.69 6.56
C LEU A 218 -3.54 10.90 8.05
N ASP A 219 -4.61 10.93 8.85
CA ASP A 219 -4.53 11.10 10.30
C ASP A 219 -3.63 10.01 10.94
N PHE A 220 -3.78 8.77 10.49
CA PHE A 220 -2.98 7.64 10.95
C PHE A 220 -1.49 7.77 10.56
N LEU A 221 -1.20 8.01 9.27
CA LEU A 221 0.18 8.16 8.79
C LEU A 221 0.89 9.34 9.48
N ASP A 222 0.19 10.45 9.69
CA ASP A 222 0.72 11.62 10.40
C ASP A 222 1.05 11.29 11.86
N SER A 223 0.19 10.53 12.54
CA SER A 223 0.40 10.15 13.94
C SER A 223 1.54 9.13 14.15
N LYS A 224 1.88 8.34 13.12
CA LYS A 224 2.85 7.24 13.24
C LYS A 224 4.21 7.50 12.58
N LEU A 225 4.29 8.46 11.65
CA LEU A 225 5.50 8.70 10.85
C LEU A 225 6.10 10.10 11.04
N ARG A 226 5.45 10.98 11.82
CA ARG A 226 5.88 12.38 12.00
C ARG A 226 6.21 12.73 13.45
#